data_8f52e2025e2f4e4dc82e2e5c82b86f0b
#
_entry.id   8f52e2025e2f4e4dc82e2e5c82b86f0b
#
_cell.length_a   1.000
_cell.length_b   1.000
_cell.length_c   1.000
_cell.angle_alpha   90.00
_cell.angle_beta   90.00
_cell.angle_gamma   90.00
#
_symmetry.space_group_name_H-M   'P 1'
#
loop_
_entity.id
_entity.type
_entity.pdbx_description
1 polymer ?
#
loop_
_entity_poly.entity_id
_entity_poly.type
_entity_poly.pdbx_seq_one_letter_code
_entity_poly.pdbx_strand_id
1 'polypeptide(L)'
;MRSLLLLIFFYGVVTAGPASAQFINIQINVEPQVDTTVEQPLDFGQAITGVGVQDIPLGSPNMGVFQIRALQTQRLLLAIEMDGELVHEDPLVDARIPLNLSAAYTNTGLNDYQQSIPFGRDLQAVIVNPPAQNPNAVWSSIFVYIYGDINIAAVPVGVYRGEILLTIVYE
;
A
#
# COMPACT_ATOMS: atom_id res chain seq x y z
N MET A 1 -40.32 -51.15 81.36
CA MET A 1 -39.12 -51.61 80.75
C MET A 1 -38.85 -50.76 79.56
N ARG A 2 -37.79 -49.99 79.59
CA ARG A 2 -37.55 -48.82 78.71
C ARG A 2 -36.77 -49.22 77.45
N SER A 3 -37.38 -49.11 76.30
CA SER A 3 -36.67 -49.24 75.04
C SER A 3 -35.98 -47.91 74.69
N LEU A 4 -34.71 -47.93 74.56
CA LEU A 4 -33.87 -46.81 74.11
C LEU A 4 -33.68 -46.89 72.61
N LEU A 5 -34.33 -45.99 71.91
CA LEU A 5 -34.25 -45.89 70.44
C LEU A 5 -33.04 -44.95 70.09
N LEU A 6 -31.98 -45.52 69.59
CA LEU A 6 -30.74 -44.83 69.23
C LEU A 6 -30.86 -44.33 67.78
N LEU A 7 -31.10 -43.03 67.59
CA LEU A 7 -31.22 -42.37 66.32
C LEU A 7 -29.83 -41.97 65.82
N ILE A 8 -29.29 -42.73 64.86
CA ILE A 8 -28.02 -42.41 64.24
C ILE A 8 -28.24 -41.38 63.12
N PHE A 9 -27.87 -40.16 63.41
CA PHE A 9 -27.86 -39.08 62.38
C PHE A 9 -26.61 -39.26 61.50
N PHE A 10 -26.81 -39.73 60.30
CA PHE A 10 -25.75 -39.79 59.27
C PHE A 10 -25.56 -38.38 58.67
N TYR A 11 -24.57 -37.67 59.14
CA TYR A 11 -24.13 -36.41 58.54
C TYR A 11 -23.34 -36.74 57.26
N GLY A 12 -24.01 -36.66 56.12
CA GLY A 12 -23.36 -36.72 54.82
C GLY A 12 -22.60 -35.41 54.58
N VAL A 13 -21.27 -35.44 54.75
CA VAL A 13 -20.42 -34.35 54.32
C VAL A 13 -20.31 -34.38 52.81
N VAL A 14 -21.08 -33.49 52.16
CA VAL A 14 -20.89 -33.22 50.71
C VAL A 14 -19.62 -32.42 50.54
N THR A 15 -18.53 -33.06 50.14
CA THR A 15 -17.30 -32.40 49.74
C THR A 15 -17.52 -31.80 48.35
N ALA A 16 -17.86 -30.50 48.27
CA ALA A 16 -17.85 -29.76 47.05
C ALA A 16 -16.40 -29.67 46.58
N GLY A 17 -16.06 -30.42 45.53
CA GLY A 17 -14.75 -30.31 44.88
C GLY A 17 -14.57 -28.91 44.24
N PRO A 18 -13.36 -28.39 44.16
CA PRO A 18 -13.10 -27.11 43.56
C PRO A 18 -13.54 -27.14 42.06
N ALA A 19 -14.49 -26.30 41.72
CA ALA A 19 -14.85 -26.09 40.33
C ALA A 19 -13.70 -25.38 39.61
N SER A 20 -12.93 -26.11 38.81
CA SER A 20 -11.91 -25.51 37.95
C SER A 20 -12.56 -24.82 36.78
N ALA A 21 -12.62 -23.50 36.81
CA ALA A 21 -13.01 -22.72 35.62
C ALA A 21 -11.82 -22.71 34.67
N GLN A 22 -11.97 -23.30 33.47
CA GLN A 22 -11.01 -23.19 32.39
C GLN A 22 -11.41 -22.03 31.50
N PHE A 23 -10.46 -21.11 31.29
CA PHE A 23 -10.66 -19.98 30.37
C PHE A 23 -9.98 -20.32 29.06
N ILE A 24 -10.71 -20.18 27.95
CA ILE A 24 -10.14 -20.22 26.61
C ILE A 24 -9.81 -18.76 26.25
N ASN A 25 -8.53 -18.48 26.10
CA ASN A 25 -8.08 -17.18 25.61
C ASN A 25 -8.22 -17.18 24.09
N ILE A 26 -9.11 -16.36 23.55
CA ILE A 26 -9.28 -16.18 22.12
C ILE A 26 -8.57 -14.89 21.77
N GLN A 27 -7.47 -15.00 21.02
CA GLN A 27 -6.75 -13.87 20.46
C GLN A 27 -6.83 -13.96 18.95
N ILE A 28 -7.31 -12.88 18.32
CA ILE A 28 -7.25 -12.69 16.87
C ILE A 28 -6.40 -11.47 16.60
N ASN A 29 -5.40 -11.62 15.75
CA ASN A 29 -4.64 -10.50 15.21
C ASN A 29 -5.23 -10.17 13.85
N VAL A 30 -5.85 -9.00 13.71
CA VAL A 30 -6.39 -8.51 12.44
C VAL A 30 -5.45 -7.42 11.96
N GLU A 31 -4.62 -7.76 10.99
CA GLU A 31 -3.76 -6.78 10.33
C GLU A 31 -4.48 -6.24 9.09
N PRO A 32 -4.54 -4.92 8.93
CA PRO A 32 -5.07 -4.34 7.70
C PRO A 32 -4.12 -4.69 6.55
N GLN A 33 -4.65 -5.28 5.50
CA GLN A 33 -3.90 -5.63 4.31
C GLN A 33 -4.06 -4.49 3.28
N VAL A 34 -2.93 -4.05 2.71
CA VAL A 34 -2.89 -3.18 1.53
C VAL A 34 -2.44 -4.04 0.37
N ASP A 35 -3.16 -3.97 -0.73
CA ASP A 35 -2.78 -4.59 -1.99
C ASP A 35 -2.39 -3.49 -2.98
N THR A 36 -1.21 -3.64 -3.59
CA THR A 36 -0.67 -2.66 -4.53
C THR A 36 -0.31 -3.34 -5.84
N THR A 37 -0.81 -2.81 -6.92
CA THR A 37 -0.57 -3.31 -8.27
C THR A 37 -0.02 -2.19 -9.16
N VAL A 38 1.00 -2.50 -9.95
CA VAL A 38 1.40 -1.63 -11.06
C VAL A 38 0.45 -1.91 -12.23
N GLU A 39 -0.48 -1.00 -12.48
CA GLU A 39 -1.38 -1.12 -13.62
C GLU A 39 -0.69 -0.75 -14.93
N GLN A 40 0.21 0.23 -14.86
CA GLN A 40 0.95 0.71 -16.01
C GLN A 40 2.35 1.15 -15.58
N PRO A 41 3.42 0.61 -16.20
CA PRO A 41 4.77 1.12 -15.97
C PRO A 41 4.94 2.50 -16.62
N LEU A 42 5.84 3.33 -16.07
CA LEU A 42 6.30 4.54 -16.72
C LEU A 42 7.28 4.14 -17.84
N ASP A 43 6.96 4.48 -19.08
CA ASP A 43 7.74 4.05 -20.25
C ASP A 43 8.00 5.24 -21.20
N PHE A 44 9.24 5.69 -21.27
CA PHE A 44 9.70 6.72 -22.21
C PHE A 44 9.86 6.18 -23.64
N GLY A 45 9.71 4.86 -23.84
CA GLY A 45 9.79 4.24 -25.15
C GLY A 45 11.19 4.27 -25.75
N GLN A 46 11.24 4.43 -27.09
CA GLN A 46 12.49 4.53 -27.84
C GLN A 46 12.81 5.99 -28.15
N ALA A 47 14.03 6.39 -27.84
CA ALA A 47 14.50 7.74 -28.11
C ALA A 47 15.81 7.74 -28.88
N ILE A 48 16.05 8.80 -29.61
CA ILE A 48 17.30 9.04 -30.34
C ILE A 48 18.25 9.79 -29.42
N THR A 49 19.51 9.35 -29.34
CA THR A 49 20.53 10.05 -28.56
C THR A 49 20.67 11.51 -29.01
N GLY A 50 20.75 12.42 -28.04
CA GLY A 50 20.86 13.85 -28.29
C GLY A 50 19.55 14.55 -28.68
N VAL A 51 18.40 13.90 -28.53
CA VAL A 51 17.08 14.50 -28.85
C VAL A 51 16.69 15.62 -27.86
N GLY A 52 17.32 15.66 -26.68
CA GLY A 52 17.01 16.62 -25.63
C GLY A 52 15.91 16.12 -24.68
N VAL A 53 15.01 17.01 -24.31
CA VAL A 53 13.95 16.70 -23.34
C VAL A 53 12.82 15.90 -24.00
N GLN A 54 12.47 14.78 -23.36
CA GLN A 54 11.30 13.99 -23.68
C GLN A 54 10.37 13.97 -22.47
N ASP A 55 9.13 14.41 -22.65
CA ASP A 55 8.14 14.60 -21.60
C ASP A 55 7.02 13.57 -21.69
N ILE A 56 6.61 13.04 -20.54
CA ILE A 56 5.39 12.25 -20.35
C ILE A 56 4.48 13.03 -19.41
N PRO A 57 3.53 13.82 -19.94
CA PRO A 57 2.62 14.60 -19.12
C PRO A 57 1.62 13.72 -18.37
N LEU A 58 1.04 14.26 -17.29
CA LEU A 58 -0.08 13.65 -16.60
C LEU A 58 -1.24 13.40 -17.59
N GLY A 59 -1.74 12.16 -17.60
CA GLY A 59 -2.76 11.70 -18.54
C GLY A 59 -2.21 11.08 -19.83
N SER A 60 -0.89 11.01 -19.97
CA SER A 60 -0.23 10.27 -21.06
C SER A 60 -0.53 8.77 -20.95
N PRO A 61 -0.72 8.06 -22.08
CA PRO A 61 -0.82 6.60 -22.08
C PRO A 61 0.46 5.88 -21.64
N ASN A 62 1.58 6.59 -21.50
CA ASN A 62 2.86 6.05 -21.07
C ASN A 62 3.26 6.46 -19.64
N MET A 63 2.40 7.20 -18.92
CA MET A 63 2.66 7.54 -17.52
C MET A 63 2.59 6.29 -16.63
N GLY A 64 3.33 6.27 -15.51
CA GLY A 64 3.23 5.21 -14.53
C GLY A 64 1.93 5.30 -13.74
N VAL A 65 1.28 4.14 -13.47
CA VAL A 65 0.07 4.08 -12.66
C VAL A 65 0.17 2.94 -11.66
N PHE A 66 0.05 3.27 -10.38
CA PHE A 66 -0.16 2.30 -9.31
C PHE A 66 -1.62 2.33 -8.87
N GLN A 67 -2.19 1.16 -8.66
CA GLN A 67 -3.45 0.99 -7.96
C GLN A 67 -3.18 0.47 -6.54
N ILE A 68 -3.76 1.12 -5.56
CA ILE A 68 -3.72 0.73 -4.15
C ILE A 68 -5.14 0.33 -3.75
N ARG A 69 -5.32 -0.90 -3.26
CA ARG A 69 -6.57 -1.35 -2.65
C ARG A 69 -6.38 -1.41 -1.14
N ALA A 70 -7.16 -0.63 -0.43
CA ALA A 70 -7.09 -0.53 1.02
C ALA A 70 -8.50 -0.52 1.62
N LEU A 71 -8.61 -0.75 2.93
CA LEU A 71 -9.87 -0.63 3.64
C LEU A 71 -10.41 0.79 3.50
N GLN A 72 -11.70 0.89 3.19
CA GLN A 72 -12.36 2.19 3.08
C GLN A 72 -12.29 2.97 4.40
N THR A 73 -12.34 4.29 4.33
CA THR A 73 -12.33 5.24 5.46
C THR A 73 -11.08 5.20 6.35
N GLN A 74 -10.06 4.41 5.99
CA GLN A 74 -8.80 4.40 6.71
C GLN A 74 -7.88 5.53 6.23
N ARG A 75 -7.01 5.98 7.12
CA ARG A 75 -5.93 6.91 6.78
C ARG A 75 -4.72 6.13 6.34
N LEU A 76 -4.11 6.59 5.27
CA LEU A 76 -2.92 6.00 4.67
C LEU A 76 -1.86 7.09 4.50
N LEU A 77 -0.65 6.81 4.93
CA LEU A 77 0.53 7.56 4.55
C LEU A 77 1.12 6.91 3.31
N LEU A 78 1.21 7.66 2.23
CA LEU A 78 1.91 7.27 1.00
C LEU A 78 3.25 8.00 0.95
N ALA A 79 4.32 7.30 0.65
CA ALA A 79 5.63 7.88 0.41
C ALA A 79 6.22 7.28 -0.88
N ILE A 80 6.79 8.13 -1.73
CA ILE A 80 7.36 7.74 -3.00
C ILE A 80 8.84 8.08 -2.99
N GLU A 81 9.66 7.08 -3.26
CA GLU A 81 11.08 7.25 -3.51
C GLU A 81 11.33 6.98 -5.00
N MET A 82 12.06 7.86 -5.65
CA MET A 82 12.36 7.78 -7.08
C MET A 82 13.85 7.98 -7.30
N ASP A 83 14.42 7.22 -8.23
CA ASP A 83 15.75 7.51 -8.73
C ASP A 83 15.77 8.87 -9.43
N GLY A 84 16.84 9.63 -9.23
CA GLY A 84 17.04 10.92 -9.93
C GLY A 84 17.58 10.76 -11.34
N GLU A 85 17.89 9.55 -11.77
CA GLU A 85 18.50 9.24 -13.06
C GLU A 85 18.19 7.81 -13.51
N LEU A 86 18.12 7.60 -14.82
CA LEU A 86 18.15 6.26 -15.40
C LEU A 86 19.60 5.84 -15.60
N VAL A 87 19.93 4.59 -15.28
CA VAL A 87 21.26 4.00 -15.39
C VAL A 87 21.27 3.01 -16.54
N HIS A 88 22.38 2.99 -17.30
CA HIS A 88 22.56 2.01 -18.38
C HIS A 88 22.56 0.59 -17.85
N GLU A 89 21.86 -0.33 -18.53
CA GLU A 89 21.70 -1.72 -18.06
C GLU A 89 23.03 -2.51 -18.07
N ASP A 90 23.95 -2.20 -18.98
CA ASP A 90 25.29 -2.77 -18.99
C ASP A 90 26.14 -2.06 -17.92
N PRO A 91 26.58 -2.74 -16.85
CA PRO A 91 27.35 -2.14 -15.78
C PRO A 91 28.77 -1.67 -16.19
N LEU A 92 29.23 -2.07 -17.36
CA LEU A 92 30.52 -1.61 -17.92
C LEU A 92 30.38 -0.24 -18.60
N VAL A 93 29.16 0.22 -18.83
CA VAL A 93 28.89 1.53 -19.46
C VAL A 93 28.41 2.48 -18.36
N ASP A 94 29.29 3.37 -17.91
CA ASP A 94 28.93 4.42 -16.95
C ASP A 94 28.24 5.57 -17.70
N ALA A 95 26.92 5.36 -17.94
CA ALA A 95 26.09 6.35 -18.61
C ALA A 95 24.73 6.47 -17.89
N ARG A 96 24.26 7.71 -17.74
CA ARG A 96 23.08 8.07 -16.97
C ARG A 96 22.27 9.12 -17.71
N ILE A 97 20.95 9.09 -17.51
CA ILE A 97 20.00 10.05 -18.06
C ILE A 97 19.26 10.68 -16.89
N PRO A 98 19.37 12.00 -16.67
CA PRO A 98 18.64 12.66 -15.59
C PRO A 98 17.13 12.51 -15.72
N LEU A 99 16.47 12.20 -14.60
CA LEU A 99 15.02 12.12 -14.44
C LEU A 99 14.51 13.34 -13.68
N ASN A 100 13.39 13.88 -14.12
CA ASN A 100 12.64 14.91 -13.40
C ASN A 100 11.19 14.45 -13.31
N LEU A 101 10.86 13.67 -12.28
CA LEU A 101 9.56 13.07 -12.09
C LEU A 101 8.72 13.81 -11.08
N SER A 102 7.43 13.74 -11.28
CA SER A 102 6.38 14.24 -10.41
C SER A 102 5.36 13.13 -10.14
N ALA A 103 4.63 13.27 -9.05
CA ALA A 103 3.57 12.34 -8.69
C ALA A 103 2.28 13.07 -8.37
N ALA A 104 1.15 12.42 -8.67
CA ALA A 104 -0.17 12.84 -8.26
C ALA A 104 -0.99 11.61 -7.84
N TYR A 105 -2.04 11.82 -7.07
CA TYR A 105 -2.93 10.73 -6.67
C TYR A 105 -4.40 11.13 -6.79
N THR A 106 -5.27 10.13 -6.97
CA THR A 106 -6.71 10.31 -6.78
C THR A 106 -7.23 9.30 -5.77
N ASN A 107 -8.08 9.76 -4.87
CA ASN A 107 -8.77 8.93 -3.88
C ASN A 107 -10.29 8.90 -4.11
N THR A 108 -10.75 9.07 -5.35
CA THR A 108 -12.18 9.02 -5.70
C THR A 108 -12.71 7.60 -5.88
N GLY A 109 -11.84 6.60 -5.82
CA GLY A 109 -12.18 5.21 -6.11
C GLY A 109 -12.10 4.85 -7.59
N LEU A 110 -11.85 5.83 -8.46
CA LEU A 110 -11.77 5.69 -9.91
C LEU A 110 -10.38 6.11 -10.43
N ASN A 111 -9.94 5.45 -11.50
CA ASN A 111 -8.75 5.84 -12.23
C ASN A 111 -9.05 7.06 -13.11
N ASP A 112 -9.08 8.24 -12.49
CA ASP A 112 -9.37 9.52 -13.14
C ASP A 112 -8.29 10.55 -12.77
N TYR A 113 -7.29 10.68 -13.64
CA TYR A 113 -6.18 11.61 -13.45
C TYR A 113 -6.62 13.08 -13.47
N GLN A 114 -7.79 13.41 -14.05
CA GLN A 114 -8.29 14.79 -14.08
C GLN A 114 -8.71 15.28 -12.70
N GLN A 115 -9.02 14.37 -11.79
CA GLN A 115 -9.34 14.65 -10.40
C GLN A 115 -8.15 14.39 -9.46
N SER A 116 -6.95 14.26 -10.02
CA SER A 116 -5.77 13.98 -9.20
C SER A 116 -5.28 15.20 -8.46
N ILE A 117 -4.68 14.94 -7.30
CA ILE A 117 -4.06 15.91 -6.41
C ILE A 117 -2.54 15.67 -6.48
N PRO A 118 -1.72 16.68 -6.77
CA PRO A 118 -0.28 16.50 -6.80
C PRO A 118 0.27 16.21 -5.40
N PHE A 119 1.30 15.37 -5.34
CA PHE A 119 2.10 15.19 -4.13
C PHE A 119 2.86 16.49 -3.81
N GLY A 120 3.15 16.68 -2.51
CA GLY A 120 4.08 17.72 -2.06
C GLY A 120 5.51 17.49 -2.57
N ARG A 121 6.41 18.45 -2.31
CA ARG A 121 7.82 18.34 -2.71
C ARG A 121 8.58 17.20 -2.03
N ASP A 122 8.10 16.77 -0.88
CA ASP A 122 8.62 15.65 -0.11
C ASP A 122 8.12 14.28 -0.61
N LEU A 123 7.28 14.28 -1.66
CA LEU A 123 6.66 13.09 -2.24
C LEU A 123 5.93 12.21 -1.21
N GLN A 124 5.37 12.87 -0.19
CA GLN A 124 4.54 12.24 0.84
C GLN A 124 3.12 12.80 0.80
N ALA A 125 2.15 11.97 1.12
CA ALA A 125 0.76 12.36 1.25
C ALA A 125 0.04 11.51 2.29
N VAL A 126 -0.74 12.16 3.15
CA VAL A 126 -1.69 11.48 4.04
C VAL A 126 -3.06 11.53 3.38
N ILE A 127 -3.61 10.38 3.10
CA ILE A 127 -4.83 10.22 2.32
C ILE A 127 -5.86 9.47 3.15
N VAL A 128 -7.09 9.96 3.16
CA VAL A 128 -8.24 9.18 3.65
C VAL A 128 -8.78 8.39 2.47
N ASN A 129 -8.76 7.06 2.58
CA ASN A 129 -9.32 6.21 1.55
C ASN A 129 -10.84 6.43 1.46
N PRO A 130 -11.41 6.67 0.27
CA PRO A 130 -12.82 7.02 0.14
C PRO A 130 -13.73 5.85 0.56
N PRO A 131 -15.00 6.10 0.87
CA PRO A 131 -16.00 5.07 0.93
C PRO A 131 -16.07 4.31 -0.40
N ALA A 132 -16.22 2.99 -0.34
CA ALA A 132 -16.41 2.21 -1.54
C ALA A 132 -17.71 2.63 -2.26
N GLN A 133 -17.69 2.64 -3.59
CA GLN A 133 -18.86 2.96 -4.39
C GLN A 133 -20.01 1.94 -4.21
N ASN A 134 -19.67 0.70 -3.92
CA ASN A 134 -20.62 -0.32 -3.51
C ASN A 134 -20.72 -0.32 -1.98
N PRO A 135 -21.90 -0.08 -1.38
CA PRO A 135 -22.08 -0.04 0.07
C PRO A 135 -21.75 -1.35 0.80
N ASN A 136 -21.69 -2.46 0.06
CA ASN A 136 -21.31 -3.77 0.62
C ASN A 136 -19.80 -4.06 0.44
N ALA A 137 -19.05 -3.22 -0.25
CA ALA A 137 -17.62 -3.39 -0.41
C ALA A 137 -16.90 -2.84 0.83
N VAL A 138 -15.90 -3.56 1.27
CA VAL A 138 -15.03 -3.18 2.40
C VAL A 138 -13.79 -2.43 1.90
N TRP A 139 -13.44 -2.62 0.62
CA TRP A 139 -12.24 -2.11 -0.02
C TRP A 139 -12.57 -0.96 -0.97
N SER A 140 -11.68 0.00 -1.05
CA SER A 140 -11.72 1.08 -2.02
C SER A 140 -10.35 1.23 -2.69
N SER A 141 -10.29 1.92 -3.83
CA SER A 141 -9.07 2.10 -4.61
C SER A 141 -8.59 3.54 -4.57
N ILE A 142 -7.27 3.69 -4.52
CA ILE A 142 -6.54 4.92 -4.73
C ILE A 142 -5.63 4.68 -5.94
N PHE A 143 -5.46 5.68 -6.79
CA PHE A 143 -4.54 5.61 -7.92
C PHE A 143 -3.44 6.64 -7.74
N VAL A 144 -2.20 6.23 -8.00
CA VAL A 144 -1.03 7.09 -7.97
C VAL A 144 -0.45 7.14 -9.37
N TYR A 145 -0.25 8.36 -9.88
CA TYR A 145 0.25 8.66 -11.21
C TYR A 145 1.67 9.18 -11.11
N ILE A 146 2.58 8.63 -11.91
CA ILE A 146 3.96 9.08 -12.05
C ILE A 146 4.16 9.59 -13.46
N TYR A 147 4.67 10.80 -13.60
CA TYR A 147 4.84 11.50 -14.86
C TYR A 147 6.02 12.46 -14.77
N GLY A 148 6.48 13.00 -15.88
CA GLY A 148 7.57 13.94 -15.93
C GLY A 148 8.45 13.78 -17.15
N ASP A 149 9.69 14.23 -17.07
CA ASP A 149 10.58 14.29 -18.20
C ASP A 149 11.95 13.65 -17.96
N ILE A 150 12.62 13.31 -19.06
CA ILE A 150 14.02 12.95 -19.10
C ILE A 150 14.77 13.88 -20.07
N ASN A 151 16.05 14.13 -19.80
CA ASN A 151 16.87 14.90 -20.71
C ASN A 151 17.92 14.00 -21.38
N ILE A 152 17.65 13.61 -22.63
CA ILE A 152 18.50 12.71 -23.40
C ILE A 152 19.60 13.49 -24.09
N ALA A 153 20.73 13.59 -23.41
CA ALA A 153 21.96 14.14 -23.97
C ALA A 153 22.59 13.15 -24.98
N ALA A 154 23.84 13.41 -25.40
CA ALA A 154 24.62 12.48 -26.22
C ALA A 154 25.11 11.31 -25.34
N VAL A 155 24.24 10.31 -25.12
CA VAL A 155 24.53 9.11 -24.32
C VAL A 155 24.74 7.89 -25.22
N PRO A 156 25.50 6.85 -24.78
CA PRO A 156 25.61 5.59 -25.50
C PRO A 156 24.24 4.96 -25.81
N VAL A 157 24.19 4.21 -26.89
CA VAL A 157 23.00 3.43 -27.25
C VAL A 157 22.87 2.24 -26.27
N GLY A 158 21.70 2.02 -25.76
CA GLY A 158 21.42 0.91 -24.82
C GLY A 158 20.08 1.04 -24.16
N VAL A 159 19.84 0.18 -23.17
CA VAL A 159 18.67 0.22 -22.32
C VAL A 159 19.03 0.92 -21.03
N TYR A 160 18.20 1.86 -20.60
CA TYR A 160 18.35 2.62 -19.36
C TYR A 160 17.19 2.32 -18.44
N ARG A 161 17.45 2.10 -17.16
CA ARG A 161 16.46 1.75 -16.15
C ARG A 161 16.61 2.61 -14.90
N GLY A 162 15.50 2.83 -14.21
CA GLY A 162 15.41 3.43 -12.87
C GLY A 162 14.29 2.76 -12.09
N GLU A 163 14.26 2.97 -10.80
CA GLU A 163 13.28 2.37 -9.92
C GLU A 163 12.44 3.45 -9.23
N ILE A 164 11.18 3.10 -8.97
CA ILE A 164 10.25 3.90 -8.20
C ILE A 164 9.67 2.99 -7.13
N LEU A 165 9.89 3.36 -5.87
CA LEU A 165 9.36 2.64 -4.71
C LEU A 165 8.20 3.41 -4.11
N LEU A 166 7.02 2.78 -4.05
CA LEU A 166 5.84 3.28 -3.35
C LEU A 166 5.70 2.55 -2.02
N THR A 167 5.81 3.29 -0.92
CA THR A 167 5.59 2.79 0.44
C THR A 167 4.24 3.25 0.95
N ILE A 168 3.49 2.35 1.57
CA ILE A 168 2.14 2.59 2.07
C ILE A 168 2.04 2.10 3.51
N VAL A 169 1.60 2.98 4.40
CA VAL A 169 1.42 2.68 5.83
C VAL A 169 0.04 3.13 6.28
N TYR A 170 -0.66 2.29 7.04
CA TYR A 170 -1.85 2.73 7.77
C TYR A 170 -1.45 3.64 8.93
N GLU A 171 -2.20 4.74 9.11
CA GLU A 171 -2.01 5.73 10.17
C GLU A 171 -3.07 5.61 11.28
#